data_791a73a8a979dfa3c343743a2c1e8d30
#
_entry.id   791a73a8a979dfa3c343743a2c1e8d30
#
_cell.length_a   1.000
_cell.length_b   1.000
_cell.length_c   1.000
_cell.angle_alpha   90.00
_cell.angle_beta   90.00
_cell.angle_gamma   90.00
#
_symmetry.space_group_name_H-M   'P 1'
#
loop_
_entity.id
_entity.type
_entity.pdbx_description
1 polymer ?
#
loop_
_entity_poly.entity_id
_entity_poly.type
_entity_poly.pdbx_seq_one_letter_code
_entity_poly.pdbx_strand_id
1 'polypeptide(L)'
;MKVNYYLNFEEENRVSMNQYSNRLIDDFKSRENLIINSIYPKINFISKFLGTTNGLRYARYISYPNQIKNIQGCDVAHVCDHQYAHIVNYINSKVKIITVHDLIPLVFAKEKRRNPLLLKYSLNKLNNFDKIIAISEHTKKDILKFTNCSADKIEVIYQSVEDYFNTNKIDNKSICKKYNLPFEKKKILISGNVFYKNNIISYRVLEELIKIDEKIILLHLGGKQNEIYSDKLVKNKNYFILNDLKYNEVANIYKISDIFFFPSIYEGYGLPLVEAMKCGLPIVCSNNSSIPEIVNDAVLSSEHDNVKFFVENIYKILSDHNIRTLYSTKSINRSKYFNLEDHNRQILNLYKRELKKKEL
;
A
#
# COMPACT_ATOMS: atom_id res chain seq x y z
N MET A 1 16.43 23.84 4.74
CA MET A 1 15.01 23.63 5.08
C MET A 1 14.92 22.53 6.12
N LYS A 2 14.23 22.79 7.24
CA LYS A 2 14.02 21.82 8.32
C LYS A 2 12.64 21.16 8.17
N VAL A 3 12.60 19.82 8.08
CA VAL A 3 11.37 19.05 7.92
C VAL A 3 11.19 18.09 9.09
N ASN A 4 10.03 18.14 9.73
CA ASN A 4 9.63 17.21 10.77
C ASN A 4 8.59 16.23 10.21
N TYR A 5 8.92 14.93 10.20
CA TYR A 5 8.00 13.84 9.86
C TYR A 5 7.33 13.30 11.11
N TYR A 6 5.99 13.34 11.15
CA TYR A 6 5.17 12.78 12.23
C TYR A 6 4.68 11.39 11.81
N LEU A 7 5.13 10.38 12.54
CA LEU A 7 5.03 8.97 12.17
C LEU A 7 4.00 8.21 13.00
N ASN A 8 3.76 6.96 12.63
CA ASN A 8 2.82 6.06 13.28
C ASN A 8 3.44 5.39 14.51
N PHE A 9 2.59 4.89 15.42
CA PHE A 9 3.04 3.94 16.43
C PHE A 9 3.50 2.64 15.79
N GLU A 10 4.66 2.12 16.20
CA GLU A 10 5.19 0.83 15.69
C GLU A 10 4.22 -0.32 15.98
N GLU A 11 3.56 -0.28 17.13
CA GLU A 11 2.60 -1.28 17.58
C GLU A 11 1.34 -1.40 16.71
N GLU A 12 1.10 -0.44 15.81
CA GLU A 12 -0.01 -0.50 14.85
C GLU A 12 0.25 -1.38 13.65
N ASN A 13 1.51 -1.82 13.45
CA ASN A 13 1.93 -2.70 12.34
C ASN A 13 1.46 -2.24 10.95
N ARG A 14 1.55 -0.91 10.69
CA ARG A 14 1.14 -0.31 9.42
C ARG A 14 2.25 -0.36 8.39
N VAL A 15 2.53 -1.56 7.91
CA VAL A 15 3.70 -1.85 7.06
C VAL A 15 3.82 -0.89 5.87
N SER A 16 2.77 -0.74 5.06
CA SER A 16 2.82 0.10 3.84
C SER A 16 3.03 1.59 4.15
N MET A 17 2.42 2.11 5.23
CA MET A 17 2.56 3.51 5.64
C MET A 17 3.95 3.78 6.22
N ASN A 18 4.49 2.83 7.00
CA ASN A 18 5.86 2.92 7.52
C ASN A 18 6.90 2.86 6.39
N GLN A 19 6.70 2.00 5.40
CA GLN A 19 7.55 1.94 4.20
C GLN A 19 7.52 3.25 3.42
N TYR A 20 6.33 3.84 3.24
CA TYR A 20 6.18 5.16 2.60
C TYR A 20 7.01 6.23 3.31
N SER A 21 6.83 6.36 4.63
CA SER A 21 7.55 7.38 5.41
C SER A 21 9.05 7.12 5.44
N ASN A 22 9.51 5.89 5.61
CA ASN A 22 10.92 5.54 5.64
C ASN A 22 11.61 5.87 4.32
N ARG A 23 11.00 5.55 3.16
CA ARG A 23 11.54 5.91 1.84
C ARG A 23 11.77 7.41 1.69
N LEU A 24 10.81 8.24 2.10
CA LEU A 24 10.96 9.69 2.06
C LEU A 24 12.08 10.19 2.98
N ILE A 25 12.11 9.66 4.20
CA ILE A 25 13.09 10.05 5.21
C ILE A 25 14.50 9.68 4.77
N ASP A 26 14.69 8.47 4.25
CA ASP A 26 16.02 7.97 3.84
C ASP A 26 16.56 8.76 2.63
N ASP A 27 15.72 9.01 1.60
CA ASP A 27 16.11 9.85 0.47
C ASP A 27 16.45 11.28 0.92
N PHE A 28 15.58 11.88 1.74
CA PHE A 28 15.77 13.30 2.09
C PHE A 28 16.90 13.51 3.10
N LYS A 29 17.24 12.55 3.94
CA LYS A 29 18.43 12.59 4.79
C LYS A 29 19.73 12.62 4.01
N SER A 30 19.76 12.04 2.81
CA SER A 30 20.93 12.05 1.93
C SER A 30 21.17 13.40 1.23
N ARG A 31 20.25 14.36 1.33
CA ARG A 31 20.30 15.66 0.64
C ARG A 31 20.89 16.75 1.55
N GLU A 32 22.01 17.34 1.18
CA GLU A 32 22.79 18.28 2.00
C GLU A 32 22.03 19.49 2.53
N ASN A 33 20.99 19.97 1.82
CA ASN A 33 20.25 21.19 2.18
C ASN A 33 18.97 20.91 3.00
N LEU A 34 18.82 19.69 3.52
CA LEU A 34 17.66 19.28 4.32
C LEU A 34 18.08 18.82 5.72
N ILE A 35 17.36 19.30 6.72
CA ILE A 35 17.47 18.80 8.11
C ILE A 35 16.19 18.00 8.38
N ILE A 36 16.31 16.69 8.51
CA ILE A 36 15.19 15.77 8.64
C ILE A 36 15.09 15.25 10.06
N ASN A 37 13.95 15.47 10.70
CA ASN A 37 13.62 14.91 12.00
C ASN A 37 12.47 13.91 11.88
N SER A 38 12.65 12.72 12.43
CA SER A 38 11.62 11.69 12.54
C SER A 38 11.03 11.70 13.95
N ILE A 39 9.74 11.96 14.04
CA ILE A 39 9.02 12.08 15.31
C ILE A 39 8.12 10.87 15.46
N TYR A 40 8.57 9.90 16.26
CA TYR A 40 7.82 8.70 16.61
C TYR A 40 6.99 8.92 17.86
N PRO A 41 5.71 8.56 17.86
CA PRO A 41 4.92 8.57 19.09
C PRO A 41 5.41 7.48 20.04
N LYS A 42 5.35 7.76 21.36
CA LYS A 42 5.78 6.82 22.40
C LYS A 42 4.62 6.35 23.25
N ILE A 43 4.53 5.05 23.47
CA ILE A 43 3.60 4.45 24.41
C ILE A 43 4.05 4.79 25.83
N ASN A 44 3.19 5.45 26.63
CA ASN A 44 3.46 5.76 28.02
C ASN A 44 2.88 4.70 28.98
N PHE A 45 3.16 4.83 30.27
CA PHE A 45 2.71 3.90 31.30
C PHE A 45 1.17 3.77 31.33
N ILE A 46 0.44 4.87 31.22
CA ILE A 46 -1.05 4.87 31.21
C ILE A 46 -1.58 4.07 30.03
N SER A 47 -0.98 4.25 28.85
CA SER A 47 -1.35 3.49 27.65
C SER A 47 -1.16 1.98 27.84
N LYS A 48 -0.05 1.57 28.49
CA LYS A 48 0.23 0.16 28.80
C LYS A 48 -0.80 -0.40 29.78
N PHE A 49 -1.16 0.36 30.81
CA PHE A 49 -2.13 -0.03 31.80
C PHE A 49 -3.55 -0.22 31.25
N LEU A 50 -3.96 0.61 30.27
CA LEU A 50 -5.27 0.54 29.61
C LEU A 50 -5.41 -0.64 28.62
N GLY A 51 -4.36 -1.43 28.41
CA GLY A 51 -4.35 -2.56 27.49
C GLY A 51 -4.24 -2.17 26.02
N THR A 52 -4.17 -3.18 25.13
CA THR A 52 -3.80 -2.96 23.73
C THR A 52 -4.72 -1.99 22.98
N THR A 53 -6.03 -2.20 23.00
CA THR A 53 -6.98 -1.40 22.19
C THR A 53 -7.23 -0.01 22.79
N ASN A 54 -7.57 0.07 24.07
CA ASN A 54 -7.86 1.35 24.73
C ASN A 54 -6.58 2.14 24.97
N GLY A 55 -5.49 1.45 25.28
CA GLY A 55 -4.18 2.06 25.43
C GLY A 55 -3.68 2.73 24.15
N LEU A 56 -3.81 2.09 22.99
CA LEU A 56 -3.47 2.71 21.70
C LEU A 56 -4.38 3.89 21.37
N ARG A 57 -5.68 3.82 21.69
CA ARG A 57 -6.59 4.98 21.52
C ARG A 57 -6.16 6.15 22.39
N TYR A 58 -5.90 5.91 23.67
CA TYR A 58 -5.39 6.94 24.59
C TYR A 58 -4.05 7.51 24.10
N ALA A 59 -3.12 6.63 23.71
CA ALA A 59 -1.83 7.04 23.17
C ALA A 59 -1.98 7.96 21.96
N ARG A 60 -2.81 7.60 21.01
CA ARG A 60 -3.02 8.34 19.75
C ARG A 60 -3.70 9.70 19.98
N TYR A 61 -4.79 9.74 20.74
CA TYR A 61 -5.64 10.93 20.81
C TYR A 61 -5.32 11.87 21.99
N ILE A 62 -4.60 11.39 23.02
CA ILE A 62 -4.28 12.17 24.21
C ILE A 62 -2.77 12.28 24.41
N SER A 63 -2.06 11.16 24.47
CA SER A 63 -0.64 11.17 24.79
C SER A 63 0.21 11.79 23.69
N TYR A 64 0.01 11.40 22.42
CA TYR A 64 0.80 11.90 21.30
C TYR A 64 0.64 13.41 21.08
N PRO A 65 -0.57 14.01 21.06
CA PRO A 65 -0.71 15.46 21.05
C PRO A 65 0.09 16.17 22.17
N ASN A 66 0.11 15.62 23.37
CA ASN A 66 0.88 16.19 24.48
C ASN A 66 2.40 16.05 24.30
N GLN A 67 2.87 14.95 23.71
CA GLN A 67 4.29 14.74 23.43
C GLN A 67 4.85 15.74 22.41
N ILE A 68 4.03 16.16 21.44
CA ILE A 68 4.49 17.03 20.32
C ILE A 68 4.37 18.52 20.61
N LYS A 69 3.60 18.96 21.62
CA LYS A 69 3.40 20.38 21.94
C LYS A 69 4.70 21.17 22.13
N ASN A 70 5.72 20.54 22.69
CA ASN A 70 7.00 21.17 23.01
C ASN A 70 8.10 20.87 21.99
N ILE A 71 7.74 20.28 20.84
CA ILE A 71 8.72 20.03 19.77
C ILE A 71 9.08 21.36 19.12
N GLN A 72 10.39 21.57 18.99
CA GLN A 72 10.92 22.78 18.34
C GLN A 72 10.34 22.94 16.93
N GLY A 73 9.97 24.17 16.58
CA GLY A 73 9.40 24.51 15.27
C GLY A 73 10.29 24.13 14.09
N CYS A 74 9.66 23.91 12.95
CA CYS A 74 10.29 23.55 11.68
C CYS A 74 9.70 24.37 10.52
N ASP A 75 10.33 24.28 9.37
CA ASP A 75 9.80 24.92 8.16
C ASP A 75 8.60 24.14 7.65
N VAL A 76 8.70 22.80 7.54
CA VAL A 76 7.64 21.91 7.07
C VAL A 76 7.38 20.81 8.08
N ALA A 77 6.13 20.60 8.44
CA ALA A 77 5.66 19.44 9.16
C ALA A 77 4.90 18.52 8.21
N HIS A 78 5.30 17.28 8.07
CA HIS A 78 4.60 16.29 7.28
C HIS A 78 4.06 15.16 8.17
N VAL A 79 2.73 15.06 8.25
CA VAL A 79 2.04 13.96 8.93
C VAL A 79 1.85 12.83 7.92
N CYS A 80 2.51 11.68 8.13
CA CYS A 80 2.59 10.62 7.14
C CYS A 80 1.34 9.72 7.05
N ASP A 81 0.38 9.87 7.97
CA ASP A 81 -0.86 9.07 7.99
C ASP A 81 -2.05 9.94 8.41
N HIS A 82 -3.12 9.88 7.61
CA HIS A 82 -4.36 10.62 7.82
C HIS A 82 -5.07 10.34 9.15
N GLN A 83 -4.83 9.18 9.76
CA GLN A 83 -5.41 8.86 11.07
C GLN A 83 -4.88 9.76 12.19
N TYR A 84 -3.77 10.44 11.95
CA TYR A 84 -3.16 11.41 12.86
C TYR A 84 -3.48 12.87 12.50
N ALA A 85 -4.43 13.13 11.59
CA ALA A 85 -4.77 14.50 11.19
C ALA A 85 -5.15 15.42 12.38
N HIS A 86 -5.69 14.86 13.47
CA HIS A 86 -6.06 15.60 14.68
C HIS A 86 -4.86 16.26 15.40
N ILE A 87 -3.62 15.81 15.16
CA ILE A 87 -2.44 16.42 15.81
C ILE A 87 -2.07 17.79 15.22
N VAL A 88 -2.65 18.20 14.10
CA VAL A 88 -2.33 19.43 13.37
C VAL A 88 -2.32 20.71 14.24
N ASN A 89 -3.21 20.78 15.24
CA ASN A 89 -3.31 21.95 16.13
C ASN A 89 -2.18 22.03 17.17
N TYR A 90 -1.41 20.96 17.34
CA TYR A 90 -0.29 20.87 18.28
C TYR A 90 1.06 20.97 17.59
N ILE A 91 1.08 21.06 16.26
CA ILE A 91 2.29 21.15 15.45
C ILE A 91 2.70 22.61 15.29
N ASN A 92 3.96 22.90 15.63
CA ASN A 92 4.59 24.20 15.39
C ASN A 92 5.43 24.12 14.09
N SER A 93 4.93 24.73 13.00
CA SER A 93 5.61 24.78 11.70
C SER A 93 5.05 25.90 10.83
N LYS A 94 5.85 26.39 9.85
CA LYS A 94 5.39 27.35 8.86
C LYS A 94 4.37 26.73 7.89
N VAL A 95 4.64 25.50 7.45
CA VAL A 95 3.80 24.73 6.53
C VAL A 95 3.44 23.36 7.13
N LYS A 96 2.18 22.96 7.02
CA LYS A 96 1.65 21.68 7.50
C LYS A 96 1.10 20.87 6.34
N ILE A 97 1.64 19.69 6.14
CA ILE A 97 1.25 18.76 5.05
C ILE A 97 0.86 17.42 5.66
N ILE A 98 -0.08 16.74 5.03
CA ILE A 98 -0.51 15.39 5.42
C ILE A 98 -0.66 14.50 4.20
N THR A 99 -0.29 13.20 4.34
CA THR A 99 -0.60 12.18 3.34
C THR A 99 -1.81 11.34 3.75
N VAL A 100 -2.75 11.19 2.82
CA VAL A 100 -3.93 10.33 2.95
C VAL A 100 -3.77 9.11 2.06
N HIS A 101 -3.72 7.92 2.68
CA HIS A 101 -3.49 6.65 1.98
C HIS A 101 -4.77 6.00 1.49
N ASP A 102 -5.83 6.01 2.30
CA ASP A 102 -7.15 5.47 1.95
C ASP A 102 -8.20 5.96 2.93
N LEU A 103 -9.46 5.72 2.61
CA LEU A 103 -10.58 5.92 3.53
C LEU A 103 -11.42 4.63 3.68
N ILE A 104 -10.81 3.47 3.53
CA ILE A 104 -11.41 2.13 3.64
C ILE A 104 -12.34 1.99 4.85
N PRO A 105 -11.97 2.44 6.08
CA PRO A 105 -12.86 2.31 7.23
C PRO A 105 -14.16 3.13 7.11
N LEU A 106 -14.19 4.18 6.29
CA LEU A 106 -15.40 4.95 6.01
C LEU A 106 -16.21 4.32 4.88
N VAL A 107 -15.53 3.84 3.83
CA VAL A 107 -16.17 3.18 2.68
C VAL A 107 -16.99 1.98 3.15
N PHE A 108 -16.41 1.13 3.98
CA PHE A 108 -17.05 -0.10 4.49
C PHE A 108 -17.67 0.03 5.89
N ALA A 109 -17.91 1.26 6.38
CA ALA A 109 -18.44 1.48 7.73
C ALA A 109 -19.80 0.81 7.97
N LYS A 110 -20.72 0.90 7.00
CA LYS A 110 -22.06 0.30 7.06
C LYS A 110 -22.01 -1.22 7.05
N GLU A 111 -21.25 -1.82 6.13
CA GLU A 111 -21.14 -3.27 5.95
C GLU A 111 -20.48 -3.95 7.15
N LYS A 112 -19.48 -3.32 7.76
CA LYS A 112 -18.78 -3.84 8.92
C LYS A 112 -19.40 -3.44 10.26
N ARG A 113 -20.55 -2.74 10.26
CA ARG A 113 -21.22 -2.23 11.46
C ARG A 113 -20.27 -1.50 12.42
N ARG A 114 -19.25 -0.84 11.87
CA ARG A 114 -18.25 -0.09 12.63
C ARG A 114 -18.62 1.39 12.61
N ASN A 115 -18.52 2.03 13.78
CA ASN A 115 -18.64 3.48 13.86
C ASN A 115 -17.25 4.12 13.90
N PRO A 116 -16.78 4.72 12.82
CA PRO A 116 -15.44 5.28 12.74
C PRO A 116 -15.37 6.70 13.33
N LEU A 117 -16.02 6.97 14.46
CA LEU A 117 -16.10 8.31 15.07
C LEU A 117 -14.72 8.96 15.27
N LEU A 118 -13.76 8.21 15.81
CA LEU A 118 -12.42 8.73 16.06
C LEU A 118 -11.69 9.06 14.75
N LEU A 119 -11.88 8.25 13.71
CA LEU A 119 -11.33 8.54 12.39
C LEU A 119 -12.00 9.79 11.81
N LYS A 120 -13.34 9.91 11.88
CA LYS A 120 -14.04 11.11 11.45
C LYS A 120 -13.57 12.35 12.19
N TYR A 121 -13.34 12.24 13.51
CA TYR A 121 -12.76 13.33 14.29
C TYR A 121 -11.39 13.77 13.75
N SER A 122 -10.50 12.82 13.43
CA SER A 122 -9.21 13.14 12.81
C SER A 122 -9.40 13.80 11.43
N LEU A 123 -10.20 13.20 10.57
CA LEU A 123 -10.40 13.69 9.19
C LEU A 123 -11.06 15.07 9.12
N ASN A 124 -11.89 15.45 10.10
CA ASN A 124 -12.45 16.80 10.21
C ASN A 124 -11.38 17.89 10.43
N LYS A 125 -10.13 17.49 10.72
CA LYS A 125 -8.99 18.41 10.85
C LYS A 125 -8.18 18.57 9.56
N LEU A 126 -8.53 17.88 8.48
CA LEU A 126 -7.80 17.96 7.20
C LEU A 126 -7.72 19.39 6.65
N ASN A 127 -8.79 20.19 6.80
CA ASN A 127 -8.78 21.59 6.36
C ASN A 127 -7.77 22.49 7.12
N ASN A 128 -7.24 22.05 8.26
CA ASN A 128 -6.25 22.77 9.02
C ASN A 128 -4.81 22.58 8.49
N PHE A 129 -4.62 21.68 7.51
CA PHE A 129 -3.37 21.54 6.77
C PHE A 129 -3.32 22.53 5.61
N ASP A 130 -2.12 22.98 5.26
CA ASP A 130 -1.90 23.83 4.09
C ASP A 130 -2.07 23.04 2.80
N LYS A 131 -1.59 21.77 2.78
CA LYS A 131 -1.78 20.83 1.67
C LYS A 131 -2.00 19.40 2.16
N ILE A 132 -2.74 18.65 1.35
CA ILE A 132 -3.06 17.25 1.53
C ILE A 132 -2.55 16.49 0.31
N ILE A 133 -1.70 15.51 0.52
CA ILE A 133 -1.26 14.57 -0.52
C ILE A 133 -2.26 13.41 -0.54
N ALA A 134 -2.96 13.24 -1.64
CA ALA A 134 -3.72 12.04 -1.93
C ALA A 134 -2.87 11.10 -2.80
N ILE A 135 -2.80 9.83 -2.46
CA ILE A 135 -1.93 8.88 -3.17
C ILE A 135 -2.49 8.39 -4.51
N SER A 136 -3.75 8.76 -4.82
CA SER A 136 -4.44 8.45 -6.07
C SER A 136 -5.58 9.44 -6.32
N GLU A 137 -6.05 9.54 -7.56
CA GLU A 137 -7.26 10.30 -7.89
C GLU A 137 -8.49 9.70 -7.20
N HIS A 138 -8.53 8.38 -7.05
CA HIS A 138 -9.58 7.71 -6.30
C HIS A 138 -9.58 8.13 -4.82
N THR A 139 -8.42 8.15 -4.15
CA THR A 139 -8.31 8.63 -2.78
C THR A 139 -8.71 10.10 -2.66
N LYS A 140 -8.37 10.96 -3.64
CA LYS A 140 -8.83 12.35 -3.69
C LYS A 140 -10.36 12.44 -3.76
N LYS A 141 -11.00 11.64 -4.61
CA LYS A 141 -12.47 11.56 -4.69
C LYS A 141 -13.08 11.15 -3.36
N ASP A 142 -12.49 10.19 -2.66
CA ASP A 142 -12.98 9.76 -1.35
C ASP A 142 -12.79 10.84 -0.28
N ILE A 143 -11.67 11.57 -0.26
CA ILE A 143 -11.48 12.70 0.65
C ILE A 143 -12.62 13.72 0.46
N LEU A 144 -12.90 14.10 -0.78
CA LEU A 144 -13.97 15.05 -1.11
C LEU A 144 -15.37 14.52 -0.75
N LYS A 145 -15.59 13.21 -0.89
CA LYS A 145 -16.86 12.55 -0.57
C LYS A 145 -17.12 12.44 0.93
N PHE A 146 -16.10 12.12 1.72
CA PHE A 146 -16.25 11.77 3.13
C PHE A 146 -15.85 12.89 4.10
N THR A 147 -15.30 14.00 3.60
CA THR A 147 -14.86 15.14 4.41
C THR A 147 -15.31 16.46 3.80
N ASN A 148 -15.23 17.54 4.58
CA ASN A 148 -15.48 18.91 4.09
C ASN A 148 -14.21 19.58 3.58
N CYS A 149 -13.23 18.79 3.09
CA CYS A 149 -11.96 19.33 2.64
C CYS A 149 -12.12 20.06 1.29
N SER A 150 -11.44 21.21 1.14
CA SER A 150 -11.43 21.96 -0.10
C SER A 150 -10.54 21.28 -1.16
N ALA A 151 -11.02 21.20 -2.39
CA ALA A 151 -10.34 20.50 -3.49
C ALA A 151 -8.98 21.13 -3.86
N ASP A 152 -8.83 22.45 -3.69
CA ASP A 152 -7.58 23.20 -3.95
C ASP A 152 -6.45 22.85 -2.99
N LYS A 153 -6.78 22.28 -1.82
CA LYS A 153 -5.81 21.77 -0.86
C LYS A 153 -5.28 20.39 -1.20
N ILE A 154 -5.95 19.63 -2.07
CA ILE A 154 -5.61 18.24 -2.35
C ILE A 154 -4.78 18.15 -3.61
N GLU A 155 -3.58 17.61 -3.50
CA GLU A 155 -2.68 17.30 -4.61
C GLU A 155 -2.45 15.79 -4.71
N VAL A 156 -2.57 15.23 -5.91
CA VAL A 156 -2.34 13.81 -6.13
C VAL A 156 -0.87 13.58 -6.45
N ILE A 157 -0.20 12.76 -5.64
CA ILE A 157 1.17 12.33 -5.85
C ILE A 157 1.22 10.80 -5.77
N TYR A 158 1.41 10.15 -6.90
CA TYR A 158 1.48 8.70 -6.99
C TYR A 158 2.72 8.15 -6.30
N GLN A 159 2.55 7.03 -5.59
CA GLN A 159 3.65 6.36 -4.92
C GLN A 159 4.50 5.52 -5.88
N SER A 160 5.72 5.24 -5.47
CA SER A 160 6.62 4.31 -6.12
C SER A 160 7.11 3.25 -5.13
N VAL A 161 7.89 2.29 -5.60
CA VAL A 161 8.51 1.23 -4.81
C VAL A 161 10.02 1.23 -5.02
N GLU A 162 10.74 0.57 -4.13
CA GLU A 162 12.20 0.49 -4.11
C GLU A 162 12.75 -0.21 -5.36
N ASP A 163 14.00 0.11 -5.71
CA ASP A 163 14.67 -0.32 -6.94
C ASP A 163 14.99 -1.82 -6.99
N TYR A 164 14.89 -2.55 -5.87
CA TYR A 164 15.03 -4.00 -5.91
C TYR A 164 13.79 -4.70 -6.52
N PHE A 165 12.65 -4.03 -6.65
CA PHE A 165 11.59 -4.43 -7.58
C PHE A 165 12.01 -4.03 -8.99
N ASN A 166 12.55 -4.97 -9.73
CA ASN A 166 13.08 -4.78 -11.07
C ASN A 166 13.10 -6.12 -11.83
N THR A 167 13.45 -6.07 -13.11
CA THR A 167 13.53 -7.25 -13.98
C THR A 167 14.88 -7.97 -13.95
N ASN A 168 15.80 -7.63 -13.03
CA ASN A 168 17.07 -8.28 -12.92
C ASN A 168 16.88 -9.78 -12.60
N LYS A 169 17.59 -10.61 -13.34
CA LYS A 169 17.55 -12.06 -13.15
C LYS A 169 18.08 -12.45 -11.77
N ILE A 170 17.45 -13.44 -11.17
CA ILE A 170 17.85 -14.06 -9.91
C ILE A 170 17.94 -15.58 -10.12
N ASP A 171 18.58 -16.28 -9.18
CA ASP A 171 18.58 -17.73 -9.18
C ASP A 171 17.21 -18.26 -8.66
N ASN A 172 16.28 -18.45 -9.59
CA ASN A 172 14.92 -18.92 -9.29
C ASN A 172 14.94 -20.27 -8.54
N LYS A 173 15.88 -21.16 -8.87
CA LYS A 173 15.99 -22.49 -8.24
C LYS A 173 16.39 -22.39 -6.77
N SER A 174 17.35 -21.53 -6.47
CA SER A 174 17.79 -21.25 -5.09
C SER A 174 16.64 -20.63 -4.27
N ILE A 175 15.92 -19.66 -4.84
CA ILE A 175 14.77 -19.03 -4.15
C ILE A 175 13.65 -20.05 -3.90
N CYS A 176 13.29 -20.87 -4.89
CA CYS A 176 12.31 -21.93 -4.70
C CYS A 176 12.74 -22.90 -3.60
N LYS A 177 14.00 -23.32 -3.58
CA LYS A 177 14.55 -24.19 -2.52
C LYS A 177 14.45 -23.55 -1.14
N LYS A 178 14.82 -22.27 -1.02
CA LYS A 178 14.77 -21.51 0.24
C LYS A 178 13.38 -21.52 0.87
N TYR A 179 12.33 -21.40 0.06
CA TYR A 179 10.94 -21.32 0.53
C TYR A 179 10.15 -22.61 0.34
N ASN A 180 10.82 -23.72 0.06
CA ASN A 180 10.20 -25.05 -0.17
C ASN A 180 9.11 -25.01 -1.25
N LEU A 181 9.35 -24.25 -2.32
CA LEU A 181 8.42 -24.10 -3.44
C LEU A 181 8.80 -25.05 -4.58
N PRO A 182 7.83 -25.70 -5.25
CA PRO A 182 8.12 -26.54 -6.41
C PRO A 182 8.57 -25.69 -7.59
N PHE A 183 9.82 -25.94 -8.06
CA PHE A 183 10.44 -25.14 -9.11
C PHE A 183 9.70 -25.23 -10.45
N GLU A 184 9.34 -26.45 -10.87
CA GLU A 184 8.73 -26.72 -12.18
C GLU A 184 7.24 -26.33 -12.30
N LYS A 185 6.62 -25.84 -11.22
CA LYS A 185 5.21 -25.48 -11.23
C LYS A 185 5.00 -24.01 -11.66
N LYS A 186 3.87 -23.73 -12.32
CA LYS A 186 3.41 -22.41 -12.71
C LYS A 186 2.87 -21.67 -11.48
N LYS A 187 3.39 -20.50 -11.21
CA LYS A 187 3.19 -19.76 -9.95
C LYS A 187 2.30 -18.54 -10.14
N ILE A 188 1.09 -18.56 -9.60
CA ILE A 188 0.22 -17.41 -9.47
C ILE A 188 0.53 -16.74 -8.14
N LEU A 189 0.80 -15.43 -8.13
CA LEU A 189 1.06 -14.66 -6.93
C LEU A 189 -0.15 -13.82 -6.54
N ILE A 190 -0.53 -13.84 -5.26
CA ILE A 190 -1.48 -12.91 -4.63
C ILE A 190 -0.85 -12.29 -3.38
N SER A 191 -1.38 -11.16 -2.91
CA SER A 191 -0.85 -10.47 -1.72
C SER A 191 -1.92 -9.91 -0.79
N GLY A 192 -1.65 -10.02 0.53
CA GLY A 192 -2.47 -9.51 1.61
C GLY A 192 -3.63 -10.42 2.01
N ASN A 193 -4.16 -10.21 3.24
CA ASN A 193 -5.17 -11.09 3.83
C ASN A 193 -6.39 -10.36 4.40
N VAL A 194 -6.53 -9.07 4.11
CA VAL A 194 -7.71 -8.32 4.52
C VAL A 194 -8.88 -8.58 3.58
N PHE A 195 -10.12 -8.46 4.08
CA PHE A 195 -11.33 -8.88 3.35
C PHE A 195 -11.47 -8.26 1.96
N TYR A 196 -11.06 -7.01 1.78
CA TYR A 196 -11.15 -6.31 0.50
C TYR A 196 -10.11 -6.76 -0.54
N LYS A 197 -9.12 -7.60 -0.16
CA LYS A 197 -8.22 -8.28 -1.10
C LYS A 197 -8.90 -9.42 -1.84
N ASN A 198 -10.10 -9.83 -1.38
CA ASN A 198 -10.96 -10.79 -2.06
C ASN A 198 -10.32 -12.17 -2.30
N ASN A 199 -9.58 -12.65 -1.30
CA ASN A 199 -8.87 -13.92 -1.39
C ASN A 199 -9.80 -15.12 -1.67
N ILE A 200 -11.10 -15.02 -1.32
CA ILE A 200 -12.12 -16.03 -1.64
C ILE A 200 -12.18 -16.28 -3.16
N ILE A 201 -12.17 -15.21 -3.95
CA ILE A 201 -12.16 -15.35 -5.42
C ILE A 201 -10.85 -15.97 -5.90
N SER A 202 -9.72 -15.59 -5.29
CA SER A 202 -8.42 -16.21 -5.64
C SER A 202 -8.42 -17.73 -5.44
N TYR A 203 -9.07 -18.20 -4.39
CA TYR A 203 -9.18 -19.64 -4.12
C TYR A 203 -10.11 -20.35 -5.10
N ARG A 204 -11.26 -19.75 -5.42
CA ARG A 204 -12.18 -20.29 -6.43
C ARG A 204 -11.52 -20.37 -7.81
N VAL A 205 -10.76 -19.35 -8.17
CA VAL A 205 -9.99 -19.31 -9.42
C VAL A 205 -8.92 -20.41 -9.43
N LEU A 206 -8.20 -20.63 -8.32
CA LEU A 206 -7.25 -21.73 -8.21
C LEU A 206 -7.93 -23.09 -8.36
N GLU A 207 -9.06 -23.32 -7.68
CA GLU A 207 -9.82 -24.57 -7.79
C GLU A 207 -10.21 -24.90 -9.23
N GLU A 208 -10.64 -23.92 -10.01
CA GLU A 208 -10.95 -24.12 -11.43
C GLU A 208 -9.69 -24.36 -12.28
N LEU A 209 -8.63 -23.60 -12.03
CA LEU A 209 -7.38 -23.73 -12.79
C LEU A 209 -6.68 -25.07 -12.59
N ILE A 210 -6.67 -25.63 -11.38
CA ILE A 210 -6.04 -26.95 -11.13
C ILE A 210 -6.80 -28.13 -11.78
N LYS A 211 -8.09 -27.98 -12.10
CA LYS A 211 -8.83 -28.94 -12.92
C LYS A 211 -8.33 -28.99 -14.37
N ILE A 212 -7.79 -27.86 -14.86
CA ILE A 212 -7.26 -27.72 -16.21
C ILE A 212 -5.78 -28.12 -16.26
N ASP A 213 -4.98 -27.66 -15.28
CA ASP A 213 -3.54 -27.94 -15.19
C ASP A 213 -3.11 -28.05 -13.71
N GLU A 214 -2.86 -29.29 -13.25
CA GLU A 214 -2.42 -29.58 -11.87
C GLU A 214 -1.03 -29.02 -11.51
N LYS A 215 -0.28 -28.52 -12.52
CA LYS A 215 1.01 -27.86 -12.30
C LYS A 215 0.88 -26.41 -11.84
N ILE A 216 -0.32 -25.85 -11.77
CA ILE A 216 -0.56 -24.50 -11.28
C ILE A 216 -0.57 -24.47 -9.76
N ILE A 217 0.14 -23.51 -9.19
CA ILE A 217 0.14 -23.24 -7.74
C ILE A 217 -0.16 -21.78 -7.45
N LEU A 218 -0.69 -21.53 -6.26
CA LEU A 218 -0.95 -20.19 -5.74
C LEU A 218 0.04 -19.87 -4.61
N LEU A 219 0.80 -18.81 -4.77
CA LEU A 219 1.67 -18.20 -3.75
C LEU A 219 0.92 -17.05 -3.09
N HIS A 220 0.78 -17.05 -1.78
CA HIS A 220 0.07 -16.01 -1.04
C HIS A 220 1.01 -15.27 -0.08
N LEU A 221 1.39 -14.04 -0.45
CA LEU A 221 2.18 -13.15 0.41
C LEU A 221 1.34 -12.54 1.52
N GLY A 222 1.80 -12.67 2.78
CA GLY A 222 1.09 -12.14 3.95
C GLY A 222 -0.23 -12.85 4.22
N GLY A 223 -0.38 -14.09 3.72
CA GLY A 223 -1.55 -14.91 3.96
C GLY A 223 -1.66 -15.31 5.44
N LYS A 224 -2.89 -15.31 5.96
CA LYS A 224 -3.19 -16.01 7.21
C LYS A 224 -4.09 -17.17 6.86
N GLN A 225 -3.97 -18.27 7.61
CA GLN A 225 -4.96 -19.33 7.57
C GLN A 225 -6.31 -18.73 8.01
N ASN A 226 -7.21 -18.53 7.05
CA ASN A 226 -8.58 -18.12 7.35
C ASN A 226 -9.36 -19.39 7.71
N GLU A 227 -9.91 -19.45 8.92
CA GLU A 227 -10.62 -20.60 9.47
C GLU A 227 -11.73 -21.15 8.54
N ILE A 228 -12.34 -20.31 7.70
CA ILE A 228 -13.46 -20.71 6.82
C ILE A 228 -12.99 -21.44 5.54
N TYR A 229 -11.78 -21.20 5.06
CA TYR A 229 -11.22 -21.84 3.85
C TYR A 229 -10.03 -22.75 4.15
N SER A 230 -9.48 -22.67 5.38
CA SER A 230 -8.24 -23.34 5.78
C SER A 230 -8.31 -24.86 5.63
N ASP A 231 -9.43 -25.51 5.95
CA ASP A 231 -9.50 -26.96 5.95
C ASP A 231 -9.46 -27.59 4.56
N LYS A 232 -10.00 -26.91 3.55
CA LYS A 232 -9.90 -27.37 2.15
C LYS A 232 -8.59 -26.95 1.49
N LEU A 233 -8.08 -25.74 1.79
CA LEU A 233 -6.93 -25.16 1.11
C LEU A 233 -5.60 -25.55 1.74
N VAL A 234 -5.51 -25.69 3.06
CA VAL A 234 -4.30 -26.18 3.74
C VAL A 234 -3.98 -27.61 3.34
N LYS A 235 -5.00 -28.41 3.01
CA LYS A 235 -4.83 -29.74 2.41
C LYS A 235 -4.48 -29.70 0.91
N ASN A 236 -4.58 -28.54 0.26
CA ASN A 236 -4.29 -28.39 -1.16
C ASN A 236 -2.79 -28.19 -1.37
N LYS A 237 -2.11 -29.23 -1.86
CA LYS A 237 -0.69 -29.21 -2.24
C LYS A 237 -0.31 -28.11 -3.28
N ASN A 238 -1.28 -27.36 -3.79
CA ASN A 238 -1.10 -26.31 -4.77
C ASN A 238 -1.22 -24.89 -4.17
N TYR A 239 -1.33 -24.75 -2.84
CA TYR A 239 -1.42 -23.46 -2.15
C TYR A 239 -0.30 -23.31 -1.13
N PHE A 240 0.45 -22.19 -1.23
CA PHE A 240 1.61 -21.89 -0.41
C PHE A 240 1.46 -20.50 0.22
N ILE A 241 1.56 -20.42 1.55
CA ILE A 241 1.54 -19.16 2.31
C ILE A 241 2.98 -18.74 2.60
N LEU A 242 3.30 -17.49 2.33
CA LEU A 242 4.62 -16.89 2.52
C LEU A 242 4.49 -15.71 3.48
N ASN A 243 4.97 -15.89 4.72
CA ASN A 243 4.92 -14.90 5.79
C ASN A 243 6.33 -14.53 6.25
N ASP A 244 6.42 -13.46 7.04
CA ASP A 244 7.62 -13.01 7.73
C ASP A 244 8.82 -12.75 6.81
N LEU A 245 8.54 -12.38 5.55
CA LEU A 245 9.55 -12.00 4.57
C LEU A 245 9.99 -10.55 4.78
N LYS A 246 11.29 -10.32 4.67
CA LYS A 246 11.81 -8.95 4.52
C LYS A 246 11.36 -8.39 3.17
N TYR A 247 11.20 -7.08 3.09
CA TYR A 247 10.60 -6.46 1.90
C TYR A 247 11.43 -6.68 0.61
N ASN A 248 12.75 -6.74 0.71
CA ASN A 248 13.61 -7.13 -0.40
C ASN A 248 13.44 -8.61 -0.82
N GLU A 249 13.07 -9.50 0.12
CA GLU A 249 12.77 -10.90 -0.17
C GLU A 249 11.42 -11.04 -0.88
N VAL A 250 10.46 -10.17 -0.55
CA VAL A 250 9.18 -10.07 -1.27
C VAL A 250 9.42 -9.86 -2.77
N ALA A 251 10.36 -8.99 -3.16
CA ALA A 251 10.70 -8.78 -4.57
C ALA A 251 11.18 -10.08 -5.26
N ASN A 252 11.88 -10.96 -4.55
CA ASN A 252 12.29 -12.25 -5.11
C ASN A 252 11.09 -13.15 -5.39
N ILE A 253 10.05 -13.10 -4.55
CA ILE A 253 8.81 -13.88 -4.79
C ILE A 253 8.08 -13.37 -6.03
N TYR A 254 8.01 -12.04 -6.23
CA TYR A 254 7.50 -11.49 -7.48
C TYR A 254 8.29 -12.03 -8.69
N LYS A 255 9.64 -11.96 -8.64
CA LYS A 255 10.52 -12.36 -9.75
C LYS A 255 10.44 -13.85 -10.12
N ILE A 256 10.15 -14.75 -9.16
CA ILE A 256 9.98 -16.19 -9.44
C ILE A 256 8.56 -16.56 -9.87
N SER A 257 7.62 -15.64 -9.79
CA SER A 257 6.21 -15.86 -10.16
C SER A 257 5.99 -15.70 -11.66
N ASP A 258 4.97 -16.36 -12.20
CA ASP A 258 4.63 -16.30 -13.62
C ASP A 258 3.57 -15.24 -13.93
N ILE A 259 2.71 -14.93 -12.95
CA ILE A 259 1.61 -13.97 -13.07
C ILE A 259 1.25 -13.42 -11.68
N PHE A 260 0.84 -12.16 -11.64
CA PHE A 260 0.24 -11.55 -10.45
C PHE A 260 -1.28 -11.44 -10.60
N PHE A 261 -2.03 -12.01 -9.65
CA PHE A 261 -3.48 -11.94 -9.62
C PHE A 261 -3.97 -11.07 -8.47
N PHE A 262 -4.80 -10.06 -8.79
CA PHE A 262 -5.17 -9.02 -7.84
C PHE A 262 -6.67 -8.67 -7.92
N PRO A 263 -7.58 -9.53 -7.39
CA PRO A 263 -9.03 -9.36 -7.49
C PRO A 263 -9.60 -8.44 -6.41
N SER A 264 -8.85 -7.43 -5.95
CA SER A 264 -9.26 -6.56 -4.84
C SER A 264 -10.58 -5.86 -5.10
N ILE A 265 -11.45 -5.82 -4.08
CA ILE A 265 -12.72 -5.07 -4.11
C ILE A 265 -12.45 -3.57 -4.01
N TYR A 266 -11.44 -3.19 -3.26
CA TYR A 266 -11.10 -1.80 -3.02
C TYR A 266 -9.62 -1.62 -2.71
N GLU A 267 -9.01 -0.55 -3.26
CA GLU A 267 -7.65 -0.11 -2.96
C GLU A 267 -7.60 1.42 -2.85
N GLY A 268 -6.78 1.93 -1.92
CA GLY A 268 -6.42 3.35 -1.91
C GLY A 268 -5.43 3.70 -3.03
N TYR A 269 -4.55 2.73 -3.38
CA TYR A 269 -3.56 2.88 -4.44
C TYR A 269 -3.34 1.57 -5.21
N GLY A 270 -2.89 0.54 -4.53
CA GLY A 270 -2.51 -0.73 -5.15
C GLY A 270 -1.00 -0.86 -5.35
N LEU A 271 -0.22 -0.55 -4.30
CA LEU A 271 1.24 -0.66 -4.33
C LEU A 271 1.74 -2.03 -4.86
N PRO A 272 1.10 -3.18 -4.52
CA PRO A 272 1.45 -4.48 -5.10
C PRO A 272 1.37 -4.56 -6.63
N LEU A 273 0.52 -3.76 -7.27
CA LEU A 273 0.47 -3.68 -8.73
C LEU A 273 1.72 -3.01 -9.30
N VAL A 274 2.22 -1.95 -8.65
CA VAL A 274 3.47 -1.29 -9.04
C VAL A 274 4.66 -2.22 -8.83
N GLU A 275 4.69 -2.97 -7.72
CA GLU A 275 5.70 -4.01 -7.44
C GLU A 275 5.73 -5.08 -8.55
N ALA A 276 4.56 -5.61 -8.92
CA ALA A 276 4.42 -6.60 -9.99
C ALA A 276 4.86 -6.05 -11.35
N MET A 277 4.43 -4.84 -11.70
CA MET A 277 4.80 -4.19 -12.95
C MET A 277 6.30 -3.94 -13.07
N LYS A 278 6.95 -3.47 -12.00
CA LYS A 278 8.42 -3.28 -11.97
C LYS A 278 9.19 -4.60 -12.09
N CYS A 279 8.65 -5.69 -11.55
CA CYS A 279 9.21 -7.02 -11.73
C CYS A 279 8.89 -7.65 -13.10
N GLY A 280 8.13 -6.95 -13.96
CA GLY A 280 7.76 -7.43 -15.29
C GLY A 280 6.73 -8.56 -15.29
N LEU A 281 5.95 -8.72 -14.21
CA LEU A 281 4.89 -9.72 -14.18
C LEU A 281 3.70 -9.31 -15.04
N PRO A 282 3.14 -10.20 -15.86
CA PRO A 282 1.78 -10.06 -16.36
C PRO A 282 0.81 -9.98 -15.19
N ILE A 283 -0.24 -9.18 -15.34
CA ILE A 283 -1.22 -8.95 -14.27
C ILE A 283 -2.62 -9.25 -14.78
N VAL A 284 -3.38 -9.97 -13.96
CA VAL A 284 -4.84 -10.08 -14.06
C VAL A 284 -5.44 -9.52 -12.78
N CYS A 285 -6.35 -8.56 -12.88
CA CYS A 285 -6.86 -7.87 -11.70
C CYS A 285 -8.34 -7.49 -11.82
N SER A 286 -8.91 -6.97 -10.74
CA SER A 286 -10.19 -6.27 -10.78
C SER A 286 -10.03 -4.86 -11.40
N ASN A 287 -11.15 -4.27 -11.79
CA ASN A 287 -11.21 -2.90 -12.33
C ASN A 287 -11.81 -1.89 -11.35
N ASN A 288 -11.68 -2.13 -10.05
CA ASN A 288 -12.30 -1.36 -8.98
C ASN A 288 -11.37 -0.28 -8.41
N SER A 289 -11.97 0.79 -7.86
CA SER A 289 -11.30 1.85 -7.08
C SER A 289 -10.13 2.51 -7.81
N SER A 290 -8.91 2.53 -7.23
CA SER A 290 -7.70 3.11 -7.84
C SER A 290 -7.03 2.18 -8.85
N ILE A 291 -7.41 0.92 -8.97
CA ILE A 291 -6.74 -0.06 -9.83
C ILE A 291 -6.65 0.41 -11.28
N PRO A 292 -7.76 0.86 -11.94
CA PRO A 292 -7.69 1.28 -13.34
C PRO A 292 -6.71 2.43 -13.61
N GLU A 293 -6.61 3.41 -12.70
CA GLU A 293 -5.68 4.54 -12.86
C GLU A 293 -4.20 4.12 -12.72
N ILE A 294 -3.93 3.07 -11.93
CA ILE A 294 -2.58 2.55 -11.76
C ILE A 294 -2.15 1.69 -12.94
N VAL A 295 -2.98 0.74 -13.35
CA VAL A 295 -2.60 -0.25 -14.38
C VAL A 295 -2.85 0.21 -15.81
N ASN A 296 -3.81 1.11 -16.03
CA ASN A 296 -4.28 1.56 -17.34
C ASN A 296 -4.60 0.35 -18.25
N ASP A 297 -4.12 0.34 -19.50
CA ASP A 297 -4.27 -0.73 -20.49
C ASP A 297 -3.17 -1.81 -20.46
N ALA A 298 -2.34 -1.80 -19.41
CA ALA A 298 -1.19 -2.71 -19.31
C ALA A 298 -1.56 -4.13 -18.85
N VAL A 299 -2.81 -4.37 -18.47
CA VAL A 299 -3.25 -5.61 -17.81
C VAL A 299 -4.57 -6.12 -18.37
N LEU A 300 -4.99 -7.31 -17.93
CA LEU A 300 -6.34 -7.84 -18.13
C LEU A 300 -7.17 -7.63 -16.86
N SER A 301 -8.30 -6.93 -16.98
CA SER A 301 -9.13 -6.60 -15.82
C SER A 301 -10.62 -6.81 -16.06
N SER A 302 -11.36 -7.12 -14.98
CA SER A 302 -12.81 -7.31 -14.99
C SER A 302 -13.39 -6.94 -13.62
N GLU A 303 -14.71 -7.06 -13.46
CA GLU A 303 -15.36 -6.99 -12.14
C GLU A 303 -14.73 -8.01 -11.17
N HIS A 304 -14.65 -7.62 -9.91
CA HIS A 304 -13.91 -8.35 -8.87
C HIS A 304 -14.44 -9.75 -8.52
N ASP A 305 -15.61 -10.13 -9.00
CA ASP A 305 -16.29 -11.42 -8.79
C ASP A 305 -16.40 -12.28 -10.06
N ASN A 306 -15.85 -11.81 -11.18
CA ASN A 306 -15.92 -12.50 -12.48
C ASN A 306 -14.89 -13.64 -12.57
N VAL A 307 -15.16 -14.75 -11.83
CA VAL A 307 -14.29 -15.93 -11.78
C VAL A 307 -13.98 -16.48 -13.17
N LYS A 308 -14.99 -16.56 -14.06
CA LYS A 308 -14.80 -17.08 -15.42
C LYS A 308 -13.74 -16.29 -16.18
N PHE A 309 -13.84 -14.97 -16.22
CA PHE A 309 -12.86 -14.09 -16.85
C PHE A 309 -11.46 -14.32 -16.28
N PHE A 310 -11.34 -14.41 -14.96
CA PHE A 310 -10.04 -14.59 -14.30
C PHE A 310 -9.42 -15.94 -14.66
N VAL A 311 -10.18 -17.02 -14.61
CA VAL A 311 -9.70 -18.38 -15.00
C VAL A 311 -9.20 -18.39 -16.44
N GLU A 312 -10.02 -17.92 -17.39
CA GLU A 312 -9.68 -17.90 -18.82
C GLU A 312 -8.40 -17.10 -19.10
N ASN A 313 -8.28 -15.91 -18.53
CA ASN A 313 -7.16 -15.01 -18.82
C ASN A 313 -5.87 -15.39 -18.08
N ILE A 314 -5.96 -15.90 -16.86
CA ILE A 314 -4.80 -16.46 -16.14
C ILE A 314 -4.26 -17.67 -16.91
N TYR A 315 -5.15 -18.62 -17.28
CA TYR A 315 -4.74 -19.82 -18.02
C TYR A 315 -4.11 -19.45 -19.37
N LYS A 316 -4.69 -18.49 -20.12
CA LYS A 316 -4.17 -17.98 -21.38
C LYS A 316 -2.74 -17.42 -21.23
N ILE A 317 -2.47 -16.61 -20.20
CA ILE A 317 -1.13 -16.09 -19.92
C ILE A 317 -0.15 -17.21 -19.54
N LEU A 318 -0.60 -18.19 -18.75
CA LEU A 318 0.24 -19.31 -18.30
C LEU A 318 0.53 -20.36 -19.38
N SER A 319 -0.30 -20.45 -20.43
CA SER A 319 -0.17 -21.43 -21.50
C SER A 319 0.42 -20.86 -22.81
N ASP A 320 0.33 -19.56 -23.06
CA ASP A 320 0.80 -18.91 -24.28
C ASP A 320 1.98 -17.95 -23.97
N HIS A 321 3.16 -18.31 -24.46
CA HIS A 321 4.39 -17.53 -24.28
C HIS A 321 4.30 -16.13 -24.90
N ASN A 322 3.67 -15.99 -26.06
CA ASN A 322 3.57 -14.69 -26.74
C ASN A 322 2.66 -13.74 -25.96
N ILE A 323 1.54 -14.23 -25.45
CA ILE A 323 0.62 -13.46 -24.62
C ILE A 323 1.30 -13.07 -23.30
N ARG A 324 2.00 -14.00 -22.65
CA ARG A 324 2.78 -13.71 -21.45
C ARG A 324 3.81 -12.62 -21.71
N THR A 325 4.57 -12.71 -22.77
CA THR A 325 5.59 -11.71 -23.15
C THR A 325 4.96 -10.35 -23.44
N LEU A 326 3.82 -10.32 -24.15
CA LEU A 326 3.09 -9.09 -24.42
C LEU A 326 2.69 -8.35 -23.13
N TYR A 327 2.05 -9.04 -22.17
CA TYR A 327 1.60 -8.41 -20.94
C TYR A 327 2.75 -8.12 -19.97
N SER A 328 3.83 -8.89 -19.99
CA SER A 328 5.07 -8.56 -19.29
C SER A 328 5.66 -7.23 -19.80
N THR A 329 5.77 -7.08 -21.12
CA THR A 329 6.27 -5.84 -21.74
C THR A 329 5.39 -4.64 -21.44
N LYS A 330 4.06 -4.80 -21.48
CA LYS A 330 3.11 -3.75 -21.11
C LYS A 330 3.28 -3.34 -19.63
N SER A 331 3.42 -4.30 -18.72
CA SER A 331 3.68 -4.07 -17.29
C SER A 331 4.97 -3.27 -17.08
N ILE A 332 6.08 -3.66 -17.70
CA ILE A 332 7.36 -2.96 -17.63
C ILE A 332 7.22 -1.52 -18.14
N ASN A 333 6.57 -1.32 -19.28
CA ASN A 333 6.40 0.02 -19.83
C ASN A 333 5.54 0.91 -18.94
N ARG A 334 4.46 0.39 -18.36
CA ARG A 334 3.62 1.13 -17.42
C ARG A 334 4.36 1.46 -16.14
N SER A 335 5.21 0.56 -15.64
CA SER A 335 5.97 0.76 -14.40
C SER A 335 6.91 1.96 -14.45
N LYS A 336 7.37 2.39 -15.63
CA LYS A 336 8.24 3.57 -15.82
C LYS A 336 7.57 4.86 -15.37
N TYR A 337 6.23 4.89 -15.34
CA TYR A 337 5.46 6.03 -14.84
C TYR A 337 5.61 6.22 -13.32
N PHE A 338 5.96 5.16 -12.59
CA PHE A 338 6.09 5.16 -11.13
C PHE A 338 7.57 5.17 -10.73
N ASN A 339 8.24 6.30 -10.98
CA ASN A 339 9.64 6.50 -10.63
C ASN A 339 9.77 7.03 -9.20
N LEU A 340 10.69 6.46 -8.39
CA LEU A 340 10.87 6.85 -7.00
C LEU A 340 11.47 8.26 -6.87
N GLU A 341 12.44 8.59 -7.71
CA GLU A 341 13.06 9.92 -7.71
C GLU A 341 12.05 11.00 -8.09
N ASP A 342 11.20 10.75 -9.09
CA ASP A 342 10.14 11.67 -9.51
C ASP A 342 9.10 11.88 -8.39
N HIS A 343 8.71 10.81 -7.69
CA HIS A 343 7.82 10.88 -6.53
C HIS A 343 8.42 11.79 -5.45
N ASN A 344 9.66 11.55 -5.05
CA ASN A 344 10.35 12.31 -4.01
C ASN A 344 10.57 13.78 -4.45
N ARG A 345 10.88 14.00 -5.73
CA ARG A 345 11.00 15.35 -6.31
C ARG A 345 9.69 16.13 -6.26
N GLN A 346 8.54 15.49 -6.57
CA GLN A 346 7.22 16.12 -6.49
C GLN A 346 6.92 16.55 -5.05
N ILE A 347 7.19 15.71 -4.05
CA ILE A 347 6.99 16.05 -2.64
C ILE A 347 7.90 17.20 -2.21
N LEU A 348 9.17 17.18 -2.60
CA LEU A 348 10.11 18.26 -2.27
C LEU A 348 9.69 19.60 -2.90
N ASN A 349 9.22 19.56 -4.15
CA ASN A 349 8.71 20.75 -4.84
C ASN A 349 7.44 21.28 -4.18
N LEU A 350 6.55 20.42 -3.71
CA LEU A 350 5.39 20.81 -2.91
C LEU A 350 5.84 21.56 -1.64
N TYR A 351 6.81 21.05 -0.89
CA TYR A 351 7.33 21.73 0.31
C TYR A 351 7.87 23.12 0.00
N LYS A 352 8.73 23.22 -1.00
CA LYS A 352 9.33 24.51 -1.41
C LYS A 352 8.27 25.51 -1.87
N ARG A 353 7.30 25.07 -2.64
CA ARG A 353 6.21 25.91 -3.16
C ARG A 353 5.34 26.46 -2.02
N GLU A 354 4.94 25.63 -1.08
CA GLU A 354 4.09 26.07 0.03
C GLU A 354 4.85 26.94 1.03
N LEU A 355 6.16 26.72 1.25
CA LEU A 355 7.00 27.64 2.04
C LEU A 355 7.07 29.02 1.40
N LYS A 356 7.35 29.09 0.10
CA LYS A 356 7.42 30.38 -0.61
C LYS A 356 6.14 31.20 -0.50
N LYS A 357 4.96 30.55 -0.46
CA LYS A 357 3.68 31.23 -0.24
C LYS A 357 3.53 31.84 1.15
N LYS A 358 4.26 31.36 2.16
CA LYS A 358 4.23 31.87 3.54
C LYS A 358 5.23 33.02 3.76
N GLU A 359 6.14 33.24 2.82
CA GLU A 359 7.14 34.30 2.85
C GLU A 359 6.69 35.56 2.08
N LEU A 360 5.61 35.44 1.30
CA LEU A 360 4.92 36.52 0.60
C LEU A 360 3.73 37.03 1.42
#